data_ecd55a391b21aae1d77ae0b4e52f2000
#
_entry.id   ecd55a391b21aae1d77ae0b4e52f2000
#
_cell.length_a   1.000
_cell.length_b   1.000
_cell.length_c   1.000
_cell.angle_alpha   90.00
_cell.angle_beta   90.00
_cell.angle_gamma   90.00
#
_symmetry.space_group_name_H-M   'P 1'
#
loop_
_entity.id
_entity.type
_entity.pdbx_description
1 polymer ?
#
loop_
_entity_poly.entity_id
_entity_poly.type
_entity_poly.pdbx_seq_one_letter_code
_entity_poly.pdbx_strand_id
1 'polypeptide(L)'
;MDAAAPPPRPPHPGLPAPPPLGACALPPGTYDGSVVLVTGGGSGLGKALAAEFARLGADLVIVSRSADRLKAAQEELAGLGGQVVTAVCDIREPERIAEVFDAAESALGPPSVLVNNAAANFPSPAEDLSPNAWRAVLDITLSGTWFMTREFGRRHLAAGTPGSVINIGASYAWTGGPGHAHSAAAKAGVRNLVETLAVEWGPYGIQVNGLVPGLMPHPDLPESIRRGLVRAADEGELALRQPALRVGLPRELGWAATFLASPYARFISGHTLVVDGANWQRRALVTPPVLSVREQLGRGPFGE
;
A
#
# COMPACT_ATOMS: atom_id res chain seq x y z
N MET A 1 10.06 39.57 4.08
CA MET A 1 9.86 38.21 3.57
C MET A 1 8.61 38.26 2.72
N ASP A 2 8.77 38.37 1.40
CA ASP A 2 7.65 38.34 0.47
C ASP A 2 7.02 36.96 0.52
N ALA A 3 5.73 36.88 0.82
CA ALA A 3 4.98 35.67 0.74
C ALA A 3 5.03 35.16 -0.71
N ALA A 4 5.53 33.96 -0.93
CA ALA A 4 5.53 33.36 -2.26
C ALA A 4 4.13 33.41 -2.85
N ALA A 5 4.01 33.84 -4.10
CA ALA A 5 2.72 33.87 -4.79
C ALA A 5 2.07 32.47 -4.75
N PRO A 6 0.77 32.38 -4.51
CA PRO A 6 0.08 31.10 -4.53
C PRO A 6 0.29 30.42 -5.89
N PRO A 7 0.41 29.07 -5.92
CA PRO A 7 0.62 28.37 -7.18
C PRO A 7 -0.51 28.68 -8.18
N PRO A 8 -0.21 28.74 -9.48
CA PRO A 8 -1.21 29.04 -10.49
C PRO A 8 -2.34 28.01 -10.44
N ARG A 9 -3.58 28.48 -10.50
CA ARG A 9 -4.73 27.57 -10.59
C ARG A 9 -4.63 26.74 -11.86
N PRO A 10 -4.92 25.43 -11.82
CA PRO A 10 -4.92 24.62 -13.01
C PRO A 10 -5.91 25.19 -14.05
N PRO A 11 -5.58 25.15 -15.35
CA PRO A 11 -6.44 25.68 -16.40
C PRO A 11 -7.77 24.93 -16.56
N HIS A 12 -7.87 23.74 -15.97
CA HIS A 12 -9.03 22.84 -16.02
C HIS A 12 -9.41 22.40 -14.60
N PRO A 13 -10.66 21.95 -14.36
CA PRO A 13 -11.12 21.56 -13.04
C PRO A 13 -10.46 20.30 -12.47
N GLY A 14 -9.92 19.43 -13.33
CA GLY A 14 -9.42 18.12 -12.91
C GLY A 14 -10.52 17.18 -12.42
N LEU A 15 -10.15 16.06 -11.80
CA LEU A 15 -11.10 15.20 -11.12
C LEU A 15 -11.56 15.85 -9.81
N PRO A 16 -12.86 15.77 -9.46
CA PRO A 16 -13.37 16.38 -8.25
C PRO A 16 -12.69 15.84 -7.00
N ALA A 17 -12.66 16.65 -5.96
CA ALA A 17 -12.20 16.22 -4.65
C ALA A 17 -13.10 15.07 -4.13
N PRO A 18 -12.53 14.07 -3.43
CA PRO A 18 -13.32 13.00 -2.85
C PRO A 18 -14.18 13.51 -1.68
N PRO A 19 -15.20 12.74 -1.24
CA PRO A 19 -15.97 13.05 -0.04
C PRO A 19 -15.10 13.37 1.18
N PRO A 20 -15.64 14.09 2.20
CA PRO A 20 -14.86 14.48 3.37
C PRO A 20 -14.38 13.27 4.18
N LEU A 21 -13.42 13.50 5.08
CA LEU A 21 -12.95 12.48 6.01
C LEU A 21 -14.13 11.98 6.87
N GLY A 22 -14.24 10.67 7.01
CA GLY A 22 -15.33 10.00 7.73
C GLY A 22 -16.47 9.52 6.84
N ALA A 23 -16.54 9.95 5.57
CA ALA A 23 -17.46 9.32 4.62
C ALA A 23 -17.01 7.88 4.33
N CYS A 24 -17.96 6.93 4.32
CA CYS A 24 -17.73 5.53 4.01
C CYS A 24 -18.15 5.22 2.57
N ALA A 25 -17.39 4.37 1.88
CA ALA A 25 -17.71 3.91 0.52
C ALA A 25 -18.75 2.76 0.51
N LEU A 26 -18.95 2.10 1.64
CA LEU A 26 -19.86 0.96 1.83
C LEU A 26 -20.83 1.24 2.99
N PRO A 27 -21.93 0.47 3.10
CA PRO A 27 -22.84 0.59 4.24
C PRO A 27 -22.11 0.41 5.58
N PRO A 28 -22.45 1.21 6.61
CA PRO A 28 -21.94 0.99 7.96
C PRO A 28 -22.18 -0.46 8.42
N GLY A 29 -21.24 -1.03 9.18
CA GLY A 29 -21.33 -2.41 9.64
C GLY A 29 -21.00 -3.47 8.60
N THR A 30 -20.53 -3.09 7.40
CA THR A 30 -20.14 -4.08 6.37
C THR A 30 -19.10 -5.08 6.87
N TYR A 31 -18.28 -4.70 7.84
CA TYR A 31 -17.23 -5.52 8.44
C TYR A 31 -17.48 -5.90 9.91
N ASP A 32 -18.72 -5.76 10.41
CA ASP A 32 -19.05 -6.20 11.75
C ASP A 32 -18.73 -7.69 11.95
N GLY A 33 -17.99 -8.01 13.00
CA GLY A 33 -17.50 -9.36 13.27
C GLY A 33 -16.38 -9.87 12.37
N SER A 34 -15.82 -9.03 11.52
CA SER A 34 -14.66 -9.35 10.69
C SER A 34 -13.36 -8.88 11.34
N VAL A 35 -12.35 -9.73 11.34
CA VAL A 35 -10.99 -9.37 11.77
C VAL A 35 -10.13 -9.08 10.55
N VAL A 36 -9.51 -7.91 10.51
CA VAL A 36 -8.66 -7.43 9.42
C VAL A 36 -7.22 -7.27 9.89
N LEU A 37 -6.30 -8.02 9.31
CA LEU A 37 -4.87 -7.94 9.61
C LEU A 37 -4.18 -7.04 8.57
N VAL A 38 -3.50 -5.97 9.04
CA VAL A 38 -2.82 -5.01 8.17
C VAL A 38 -1.33 -4.94 8.49
N THR A 39 -0.47 -5.37 7.57
CA THR A 39 0.97 -5.21 7.71
C THR A 39 1.41 -3.79 7.39
N GLY A 40 2.34 -3.23 8.17
CA GLY A 40 2.70 -1.81 8.09
C GLY A 40 1.57 -0.89 8.55
N GLY A 41 0.61 -1.40 9.36
CA GLY A 41 -0.57 -0.67 9.83
C GLY A 41 -0.29 0.46 10.84
N GLY A 42 0.95 0.60 11.31
CA GLY A 42 1.33 1.62 12.28
C GLY A 42 1.55 3.03 11.69
N SER A 43 1.51 3.21 10.38
CA SER A 43 1.78 4.52 9.75
C SER A 43 1.32 4.58 8.29
N GLY A 44 1.28 5.78 7.73
CA GLY A 44 1.11 6.04 6.31
C GLY A 44 -0.13 5.40 5.68
N LEU A 45 0.06 4.81 4.51
CA LEU A 45 -1.04 4.16 3.78
C LEU A 45 -1.63 2.99 4.56
N GLY A 46 -0.80 2.20 5.26
CA GLY A 46 -1.27 1.06 6.07
C GLY A 46 -2.23 1.49 7.18
N LYS A 47 -1.90 2.57 7.90
CA LYS A 47 -2.80 3.14 8.92
C LYS A 47 -4.09 3.68 8.29
N ALA A 48 -3.99 4.34 7.13
CA ALA A 48 -5.17 4.84 6.44
C ALA A 48 -6.09 3.70 5.93
N LEU A 49 -5.51 2.61 5.42
CA LEU A 49 -6.25 1.40 5.07
C LEU A 49 -6.99 0.83 6.29
N ALA A 50 -6.27 0.64 7.41
CA ALA A 50 -6.83 0.14 8.66
C ALA A 50 -7.99 1.02 9.16
N ALA A 51 -7.84 2.35 9.06
CA ALA A 51 -8.88 3.30 9.47
C ALA A 51 -10.20 3.13 8.71
N GLU A 52 -10.15 2.87 7.40
CA GLU A 52 -11.38 2.70 6.61
C GLU A 52 -12.07 1.36 6.89
N PHE A 53 -11.32 0.29 7.21
CA PHE A 53 -11.90 -0.95 7.71
C PHE A 53 -12.55 -0.77 9.10
N ALA A 54 -11.88 -0.07 10.03
CA ALA A 54 -12.44 0.24 11.35
C ALA A 54 -13.74 1.01 11.26
N ARG A 55 -13.83 2.05 10.39
CA ARG A 55 -15.06 2.84 10.18
C ARG A 55 -16.25 1.99 9.70
N LEU A 56 -15.99 0.84 9.14
CA LEU A 56 -17.00 -0.10 8.66
C LEU A 56 -17.28 -1.24 9.64
N GLY A 57 -16.74 -1.17 10.88
CA GLY A 57 -17.00 -2.09 11.97
C GLY A 57 -15.99 -3.22 12.16
N ALA A 58 -14.88 -3.25 11.40
CA ALA A 58 -13.88 -4.30 11.53
C ALA A 58 -13.10 -4.20 12.85
N ASP A 59 -12.81 -5.36 13.46
CA ASP A 59 -11.73 -5.50 14.42
C ASP A 59 -10.38 -5.56 13.69
N LEU A 60 -9.36 -4.92 14.24
CA LEU A 60 -8.07 -4.75 13.57
C LEU A 60 -6.92 -5.47 14.29
N VAL A 61 -6.05 -6.09 13.51
CA VAL A 61 -4.70 -6.47 13.92
C VAL A 61 -3.70 -5.67 13.09
N ILE A 62 -3.02 -4.72 13.69
CA ILE A 62 -2.00 -3.92 12.99
C ILE A 62 -0.60 -4.42 13.33
N VAL A 63 0.18 -4.70 12.28
CA VAL A 63 1.51 -5.32 12.39
C VAL A 63 2.58 -4.37 11.90
N SER A 64 3.66 -4.19 12.67
CA SER A 64 4.84 -3.42 12.27
C SER A 64 6.03 -3.78 13.16
N ARG A 65 7.24 -3.34 12.78
CA ARG A 65 8.46 -3.54 13.57
C ARG A 65 8.61 -2.54 14.74
N SER A 66 7.86 -1.45 14.73
CA SER A 66 7.97 -0.37 15.72
C SER A 66 6.79 -0.40 16.68
N ALA A 67 7.06 -0.74 17.94
CA ALA A 67 6.07 -0.74 19.01
C ALA A 67 5.46 0.67 19.23
N ASP A 68 6.28 1.73 19.17
CA ASP A 68 5.82 3.12 19.39
C ASP A 68 4.83 3.56 18.31
N ARG A 69 5.13 3.26 17.03
CA ARG A 69 4.22 3.57 15.92
C ARG A 69 2.91 2.77 16.02
N LEU A 70 2.99 1.51 16.44
CA LEU A 70 1.81 0.68 16.65
C LEU A 70 0.93 1.25 17.76
N LYS A 71 1.53 1.65 18.89
CA LYS A 71 0.80 2.24 20.02
C LYS A 71 0.09 3.53 19.59
N ALA A 72 0.80 4.46 18.94
CA ALA A 72 0.20 5.70 18.44
C ALA A 72 -0.95 5.44 17.45
N ALA A 73 -0.76 4.49 16.52
CA ALA A 73 -1.80 4.12 15.56
C ALA A 73 -3.00 3.45 16.25
N GLN A 74 -2.78 2.61 17.25
CA GLN A 74 -3.84 1.99 18.04
C GLN A 74 -4.72 3.03 18.72
N GLU A 75 -4.13 4.04 19.34
CA GLU A 75 -4.84 5.13 20.00
C GLU A 75 -5.72 5.91 18.99
N GLU A 76 -5.21 6.19 17.79
CA GLU A 76 -5.95 6.88 16.73
C GLU A 76 -7.09 6.00 16.14
N LEU A 77 -6.87 4.71 15.97
CA LEU A 77 -7.80 3.79 15.32
C LEU A 77 -8.92 3.32 16.26
N ALA A 78 -8.66 3.20 17.56
CA ALA A 78 -9.62 2.72 18.57
C ALA A 78 -10.91 3.57 18.65
N GLY A 79 -10.84 4.84 18.23
CA GLY A 79 -12.02 5.73 18.19
C GLY A 79 -12.89 5.61 16.93
N LEU A 80 -12.53 4.76 15.97
CA LEU A 80 -13.19 4.69 14.67
C LEU A 80 -14.21 3.55 14.53
N GLY A 81 -14.10 2.52 15.33
CA GLY A 81 -14.95 1.31 15.25
C GLY A 81 -14.35 0.22 16.12
N GLY A 82 -14.45 -1.03 15.79
CA GLY A 82 -14.00 -2.23 16.45
C GLY A 82 -12.75 -2.20 17.36
N GLN A 83 -12.35 -3.33 17.84
CA GLN A 83 -11.15 -3.47 18.68
C GLN A 83 -9.88 -3.35 17.83
N VAL A 84 -8.79 -2.86 18.42
CA VAL A 84 -7.49 -2.75 17.74
C VAL A 84 -6.41 -3.44 18.57
N VAL A 85 -5.84 -4.50 18.03
CA VAL A 85 -4.72 -5.26 18.59
C VAL A 85 -3.45 -4.95 17.80
N THR A 86 -2.32 -4.84 18.48
CA THR A 86 -1.02 -4.56 17.89
C THR A 86 -0.11 -5.77 17.98
N ALA A 87 0.68 -6.04 16.93
CA ALA A 87 1.68 -7.08 16.93
C ALA A 87 3.02 -6.57 16.39
N VAL A 88 4.06 -6.62 17.20
CA VAL A 88 5.44 -6.30 16.78
C VAL A 88 6.03 -7.50 16.05
N CYS A 89 6.23 -7.36 14.74
CA CYS A 89 6.75 -8.44 13.90
C CYS A 89 7.55 -7.89 12.72
N ASP A 90 8.66 -8.53 12.41
CA ASP A 90 9.31 -8.41 11.12
C ASP A 90 8.74 -9.50 10.20
N ILE A 91 8.09 -9.09 9.12
CA ILE A 91 7.45 -10.02 8.17
C ILE A 91 8.44 -10.89 7.38
N ARG A 92 9.74 -10.73 7.61
CA ARG A 92 10.79 -11.63 7.09
C ARG A 92 10.96 -12.91 7.91
N GLU A 93 10.33 -12.99 9.07
CA GLU A 93 10.49 -14.07 10.06
C GLU A 93 9.22 -14.94 10.11
N PRO A 94 9.17 -16.07 9.36
CA PRO A 94 7.96 -16.91 9.25
C PRO A 94 7.43 -17.42 10.58
N GLU A 95 8.31 -17.75 11.53
CA GLU A 95 7.94 -18.24 12.86
C GLU A 95 7.20 -17.14 13.66
N ARG A 96 7.70 -15.90 13.57
CA ARG A 96 7.06 -14.74 14.22
C ARG A 96 5.71 -14.41 13.59
N ILE A 97 5.56 -14.64 12.28
CA ILE A 97 4.28 -14.49 11.60
C ILE A 97 3.25 -15.46 12.16
N ALA A 98 3.59 -16.73 12.36
CA ALA A 98 2.68 -17.72 12.95
C ALA A 98 2.20 -17.27 14.34
N GLU A 99 3.11 -16.76 15.20
CA GLU A 99 2.78 -16.21 16.52
C GLU A 99 1.81 -15.00 16.41
N VAL A 100 1.97 -14.14 15.40
CA VAL A 100 1.03 -13.02 15.15
C VAL A 100 -0.37 -13.53 14.86
N PHE A 101 -0.51 -14.55 14.01
CA PHE A 101 -1.81 -15.13 13.71
C PHE A 101 -2.41 -15.83 14.93
N ASP A 102 -1.62 -16.56 15.73
CA ASP A 102 -2.08 -17.21 16.97
C ASP A 102 -2.60 -16.15 17.96
N ALA A 103 -1.87 -15.07 18.14
CA ALA A 103 -2.29 -13.97 19.01
C ALA A 103 -3.56 -13.25 18.50
N ALA A 104 -3.67 -13.06 17.20
CA ALA A 104 -4.85 -12.47 16.56
C ALA A 104 -6.09 -13.36 16.79
N GLU A 105 -5.98 -14.66 16.53
CA GLU A 105 -7.06 -15.63 16.72
C GLU A 105 -7.51 -15.73 18.16
N SER A 106 -6.55 -15.69 19.11
CA SER A 106 -6.86 -15.72 20.55
C SER A 106 -7.57 -14.44 21.03
N ALA A 107 -7.24 -13.28 20.46
CA ALA A 107 -7.75 -12.00 20.93
C ALA A 107 -9.07 -11.59 20.26
N LEU A 108 -9.21 -11.81 18.96
CA LEU A 108 -10.30 -11.28 18.12
C LEU A 108 -10.98 -12.35 17.27
N GLY A 109 -10.39 -13.52 17.14
CA GLY A 109 -10.78 -14.54 16.18
C GLY A 109 -9.91 -14.53 14.91
N PRO A 110 -10.14 -15.50 14.00
CA PRO A 110 -9.32 -15.66 12.80
C PRO A 110 -9.47 -14.45 11.86
N PRO A 111 -8.35 -13.84 11.40
CA PRO A 111 -8.40 -12.78 10.42
C PRO A 111 -9.07 -13.24 9.13
N SER A 112 -10.19 -12.62 8.76
CA SER A 112 -10.90 -12.91 7.50
C SER A 112 -10.38 -12.09 6.31
N VAL A 113 -9.62 -11.02 6.58
CA VAL A 113 -8.97 -10.18 5.58
C VAL A 113 -7.52 -9.95 5.95
N LEU A 114 -6.62 -10.15 4.99
CA LEU A 114 -5.21 -9.79 5.08
C LEU A 114 -4.88 -8.65 4.12
N VAL A 115 -4.33 -7.55 4.64
CA VAL A 115 -3.80 -6.45 3.83
C VAL A 115 -2.28 -6.43 3.93
N ASN A 116 -1.60 -6.88 2.89
CA ASN A 116 -0.15 -6.83 2.76
C ASN A 116 0.28 -5.45 2.24
N ASN A 117 0.59 -4.55 3.17
CA ASN A 117 1.04 -3.21 2.84
C ASN A 117 2.51 -2.96 3.20
N ALA A 118 3.07 -3.68 4.16
CA ALA A 118 4.47 -3.51 4.55
C ALA A 118 5.41 -3.75 3.35
N ALA A 119 6.30 -2.80 3.11
CA ALA A 119 7.28 -2.85 2.03
C ALA A 119 8.50 -1.99 2.37
N ALA A 120 9.58 -2.15 1.61
CA ALA A 120 10.73 -1.27 1.62
C ALA A 120 10.97 -0.70 0.22
N ASN A 121 11.37 0.56 0.17
CA ASN A 121 11.76 1.21 -1.07
C ASN A 121 12.67 2.41 -0.80
N PHE A 122 13.59 2.69 -1.71
CA PHE A 122 14.41 3.90 -1.77
C PHE A 122 14.95 4.09 -3.20
N PRO A 123 15.18 5.34 -3.66
CA PRO A 123 15.74 5.59 -4.98
C PRO A 123 17.26 5.33 -5.00
N SER A 124 17.72 4.61 -6.03
CA SER A 124 19.14 4.39 -6.31
C SER A 124 19.36 4.14 -7.81
N PRO A 125 20.44 4.67 -8.43
CA PRO A 125 20.87 4.16 -9.72
C PRO A 125 21.13 2.65 -9.62
N ALA A 126 20.82 1.90 -10.69
CA ALA A 126 20.89 0.44 -10.64
C ALA A 126 22.32 -0.07 -10.38
N GLU A 127 23.30 0.60 -10.96
CA GLU A 127 24.74 0.30 -10.81
C GLU A 127 25.28 0.56 -9.40
N ASP A 128 24.63 1.46 -8.63
CA ASP A 128 25.01 1.78 -7.24
C ASP A 128 24.30 0.89 -6.21
N LEU A 129 23.37 0.05 -6.66
CA LEU A 129 22.55 -0.78 -5.78
C LEU A 129 23.35 -1.97 -5.28
N SER A 130 23.76 -1.95 -4.01
CA SER A 130 24.51 -3.07 -3.42
C SER A 130 23.68 -4.36 -3.36
N PRO A 131 24.32 -5.55 -3.38
CA PRO A 131 23.60 -6.82 -3.20
C PRO A 131 22.79 -6.91 -1.91
N ASN A 132 23.26 -6.31 -0.83
CA ASN A 132 22.54 -6.29 0.45
C ASN A 132 21.30 -5.39 0.40
N ALA A 133 21.41 -4.22 -0.25
CA ALA A 133 20.29 -3.33 -0.47
C ALA A 133 19.21 -3.98 -1.37
N TRP A 134 19.63 -4.69 -2.42
CA TRP A 134 18.75 -5.49 -3.26
C TRP A 134 17.99 -6.53 -2.44
N ARG A 135 18.70 -7.39 -1.70
CA ARG A 135 18.12 -8.45 -0.87
C ARG A 135 17.15 -7.87 0.16
N ALA A 136 17.53 -6.82 0.89
CA ALA A 136 16.70 -6.21 1.91
C ALA A 136 15.31 -5.79 1.38
N VAL A 137 15.23 -5.25 0.16
CA VAL A 137 13.95 -4.85 -0.44
C VAL A 137 13.15 -6.05 -0.91
N LEU A 138 13.79 -7.05 -1.54
CA LEU A 138 13.11 -8.27 -1.95
C LEU A 138 12.59 -9.06 -0.75
N ASP A 139 13.41 -9.21 0.28
CA ASP A 139 13.04 -9.98 1.47
C ASP A 139 11.84 -9.37 2.22
N ILE A 140 11.78 -8.03 2.31
CA ILE A 140 10.63 -7.37 2.93
C ILE A 140 9.43 -7.38 1.99
N THR A 141 9.62 -6.93 0.73
CA THR A 141 8.49 -6.59 -0.15
C THR A 141 7.88 -7.80 -0.85
N LEU A 142 8.71 -8.77 -1.25
CA LEU A 142 8.24 -9.98 -1.93
C LEU A 142 8.14 -11.16 -0.97
N SER A 143 9.25 -11.54 -0.33
CA SER A 143 9.26 -12.72 0.55
C SER A 143 8.36 -12.52 1.77
N GLY A 144 8.41 -11.35 2.42
CA GLY A 144 7.54 -11.03 3.56
C GLY A 144 6.05 -11.02 3.19
N THR A 145 5.69 -10.46 2.04
CA THR A 145 4.32 -10.56 1.50
C THR A 145 3.91 -12.02 1.29
N TRP A 146 4.79 -12.83 0.72
CA TRP A 146 4.56 -14.26 0.52
C TRP A 146 4.37 -15.00 1.85
N PHE A 147 5.22 -14.78 2.86
CA PHE A 147 5.11 -15.45 4.15
C PHE A 147 3.79 -15.14 4.87
N MET A 148 3.39 -13.87 4.90
CA MET A 148 2.10 -13.45 5.45
C MET A 148 0.93 -14.10 4.69
N THR A 149 0.96 -14.06 3.37
CA THR A 149 -0.08 -14.63 2.52
C THR A 149 -0.16 -16.14 2.67
N ARG A 150 1.00 -16.83 2.70
CA ARG A 150 1.07 -18.27 2.90
C ARG A 150 0.47 -18.69 4.25
N GLU A 151 0.78 -18.00 5.32
CA GLU A 151 0.25 -18.34 6.65
C GLU A 151 -1.27 -18.12 6.71
N PHE A 152 -1.76 -17.02 6.18
CA PHE A 152 -3.19 -16.76 6.02
C PHE A 152 -3.87 -17.88 5.23
N GLY A 153 -3.37 -18.20 4.04
CA GLY A 153 -3.93 -19.25 3.18
C GLY A 153 -3.92 -20.61 3.84
N ARG A 154 -2.81 -21.00 4.47
CA ARG A 154 -2.67 -22.29 5.18
C ARG A 154 -3.75 -22.47 6.26
N ARG A 155 -4.04 -21.42 7.04
CA ARG A 155 -5.07 -21.46 8.09
C ARG A 155 -6.47 -21.58 7.51
N HIS A 156 -6.80 -20.77 6.51
CA HIS A 156 -8.09 -20.82 5.86
C HIS A 156 -8.36 -22.16 5.14
N LEU A 157 -7.36 -22.69 4.43
CA LEU A 157 -7.43 -24.01 3.78
C LEU A 157 -7.65 -25.14 4.81
N ALA A 158 -6.95 -25.09 5.93
CA ALA A 158 -7.11 -26.08 6.99
C ALA A 158 -8.47 -26.01 7.70
N ALA A 159 -9.00 -24.79 7.87
CA ALA A 159 -10.29 -24.56 8.50
C ALA A 159 -11.49 -24.68 7.52
N GLY A 160 -11.25 -24.73 6.22
CA GLY A 160 -12.32 -24.72 5.20
C GLY A 160 -13.11 -23.42 5.19
N THR A 161 -12.48 -22.28 5.53
CA THR A 161 -13.15 -20.97 5.62
C THR A 161 -12.74 -20.03 4.48
N PRO A 162 -13.64 -19.18 3.96
CA PRO A 162 -13.29 -18.19 2.96
C PRO A 162 -12.45 -17.06 3.55
N GLY A 163 -11.70 -16.35 2.68
CA GLY A 163 -10.90 -15.21 3.08
C GLY A 163 -10.62 -14.24 1.94
N SER A 164 -10.05 -13.08 2.26
CA SER A 164 -9.66 -12.08 1.25
C SER A 164 -8.24 -11.56 1.52
N VAL A 165 -7.40 -11.54 0.50
CA VAL A 165 -6.04 -11.01 0.54
C VAL A 165 -5.94 -9.81 -0.39
N ILE A 166 -5.51 -8.67 0.13
CA ILE A 166 -5.20 -7.45 -0.62
C ILE A 166 -3.70 -7.19 -0.56
N ASN A 167 -3.04 -7.22 -1.71
CA ASN A 167 -1.61 -6.93 -1.83
C ASN A 167 -1.37 -5.52 -2.38
N ILE A 168 -0.70 -4.66 -1.62
CA ILE A 168 -0.37 -3.31 -2.09
C ILE A 168 0.79 -3.38 -3.09
N GLY A 169 0.48 -3.07 -4.33
CA GLY A 169 1.39 -3.04 -5.46
C GLY A 169 2.01 -1.67 -5.73
N ALA A 170 2.54 -1.51 -6.94
CA ALA A 170 3.00 -0.24 -7.49
C ALA A 170 2.91 -0.29 -9.03
N SER A 171 2.65 0.85 -9.67
CA SER A 171 2.50 0.93 -11.13
C SER A 171 3.75 0.48 -11.91
N TYR A 172 4.93 0.69 -11.34
CA TYR A 172 6.18 0.23 -11.96
C TYR A 172 6.36 -1.31 -11.98
N ALA A 173 5.44 -2.07 -11.39
CA ALA A 173 5.38 -3.52 -11.59
C ALA A 173 5.09 -3.92 -13.07
N TRP A 174 4.50 -3.01 -13.85
CA TRP A 174 4.24 -3.21 -15.30
C TRP A 174 5.20 -2.43 -16.18
N THR A 175 5.55 -1.20 -15.75
CA THR A 175 6.27 -0.25 -16.62
C THR A 175 7.77 -0.26 -16.41
N GLY A 176 8.25 -0.94 -15.36
CA GLY A 176 9.57 -0.67 -14.80
C GLY A 176 9.59 0.65 -14.02
N GLY A 177 10.59 0.81 -13.16
CA GLY A 177 10.75 1.98 -12.29
C GLY A 177 12.20 2.44 -12.28
N PRO A 178 12.61 3.34 -13.18
CA PRO A 178 13.96 3.92 -13.14
C PRO A 178 14.29 4.44 -11.74
N GLY A 179 15.47 4.08 -11.21
CA GLY A 179 15.87 4.39 -9.84
C GLY A 179 15.27 3.46 -8.75
N HIS A 180 14.44 2.48 -9.12
CA HIS A 180 13.78 1.57 -8.18
C HIS A 180 13.85 0.09 -8.63
N ALA A 181 14.93 -0.34 -9.26
CA ALA A 181 15.06 -1.67 -9.86
C ALA A 181 14.66 -2.82 -8.91
N HIS A 182 15.12 -2.77 -7.64
CA HIS A 182 14.79 -3.76 -6.62
C HIS A 182 13.29 -3.79 -6.29
N SER A 183 12.69 -2.61 -6.08
CA SER A 183 11.27 -2.51 -5.72
C SER A 183 10.37 -2.86 -6.90
N ALA A 184 10.76 -2.48 -8.13
CA ALA A 184 10.03 -2.85 -9.34
C ALA A 184 10.00 -4.37 -9.55
N ALA A 185 11.14 -5.04 -9.40
CA ALA A 185 11.22 -6.50 -9.46
C ALA A 185 10.36 -7.17 -8.37
N ALA A 186 10.46 -6.69 -7.11
CA ALA A 186 9.66 -7.21 -6.01
C ALA A 186 8.15 -7.04 -6.25
N LYS A 187 7.71 -5.86 -6.68
CA LYS A 187 6.28 -5.57 -6.93
C LYS A 187 5.75 -6.30 -8.17
N ALA A 188 6.58 -6.56 -9.18
CA ALA A 188 6.22 -7.44 -10.30
C ALA A 188 5.99 -8.88 -9.80
N GLY A 189 6.85 -9.39 -8.90
CA GLY A 189 6.65 -10.68 -8.24
C GLY A 189 5.36 -10.72 -7.40
N VAL A 190 5.09 -9.68 -6.61
CA VAL A 190 3.83 -9.57 -5.83
C VAL A 190 2.61 -9.57 -6.74
N ARG A 191 2.65 -8.84 -7.87
CA ARG A 191 1.57 -8.85 -8.86
C ARG A 191 1.33 -10.26 -9.40
N ASN A 192 2.38 -10.98 -9.77
CA ASN A 192 2.27 -12.34 -10.27
C ASN A 192 1.71 -13.30 -9.20
N LEU A 193 2.08 -13.14 -7.92
CA LEU A 193 1.49 -13.88 -6.81
C LEU A 193 -0.03 -13.65 -6.72
N VAL A 194 -0.51 -12.43 -6.93
CA VAL A 194 -1.96 -12.13 -6.97
C VAL A 194 -2.66 -12.97 -8.02
N GLU A 195 -2.14 -13.00 -9.25
CA GLU A 195 -2.71 -13.73 -10.37
C GLU A 195 -2.67 -15.25 -10.12
N THR A 196 -1.54 -15.76 -9.64
CA THR A 196 -1.31 -17.19 -9.36
C THR A 196 -2.23 -17.69 -8.25
N LEU A 197 -2.21 -17.03 -7.09
CA LEU A 197 -2.93 -17.51 -5.91
C LEU A 197 -4.45 -17.32 -6.03
N ALA A 198 -4.91 -16.35 -6.81
CA ALA A 198 -6.33 -16.19 -7.10
C ALA A 198 -6.91 -17.42 -7.82
N VAL A 199 -6.15 -18.01 -8.75
CA VAL A 199 -6.55 -19.24 -9.45
C VAL A 199 -6.42 -20.46 -8.53
N GLU A 200 -5.31 -20.56 -7.79
CA GLU A 200 -5.02 -21.71 -6.94
C GLU A 200 -6.00 -21.81 -5.75
N TRP A 201 -6.35 -20.67 -5.14
CA TRP A 201 -7.16 -20.64 -3.92
C TRP A 201 -8.63 -20.27 -4.13
N GLY A 202 -8.99 -19.84 -5.34
CA GLY A 202 -10.37 -19.54 -5.69
C GLY A 202 -11.36 -20.67 -5.39
N PRO A 203 -11.05 -21.96 -5.69
CA PRO A 203 -11.91 -23.08 -5.35
C PRO A 203 -12.21 -23.24 -3.85
N TYR A 204 -11.36 -22.68 -2.98
CA TYR A 204 -11.52 -22.72 -1.53
C TYR A 204 -12.18 -21.45 -0.96
N GLY A 205 -12.65 -20.55 -1.83
CA GLY A 205 -13.30 -19.30 -1.39
C GLY A 205 -12.35 -18.20 -0.92
N ILE A 206 -11.05 -18.31 -1.21
CA ILE A 206 -10.06 -17.27 -0.87
C ILE A 206 -9.85 -16.38 -2.09
N GLN A 207 -10.20 -15.10 -1.95
CA GLN A 207 -9.93 -14.08 -2.97
C GLN A 207 -8.54 -13.49 -2.78
N VAL A 208 -7.81 -13.25 -3.87
CA VAL A 208 -6.51 -12.57 -3.83
C VAL A 208 -6.51 -11.47 -4.88
N ASN A 209 -6.39 -10.21 -4.42
CA ASN A 209 -6.38 -9.05 -5.30
C ASN A 209 -5.19 -8.13 -4.99
N GLY A 210 -4.81 -7.34 -5.98
CA GLY A 210 -3.82 -6.27 -5.87
C GLY A 210 -4.49 -4.90 -5.81
N LEU A 211 -3.81 -3.95 -5.16
CA LEU A 211 -4.23 -2.55 -5.09
C LEU A 211 -3.00 -1.65 -5.26
N VAL A 212 -3.03 -0.75 -6.22
CA VAL A 212 -1.88 0.11 -6.54
C VAL A 212 -2.22 1.56 -6.27
N PRO A 213 -1.53 2.20 -5.29
CA PRO A 213 -1.67 3.62 -5.04
C PRO A 213 -0.95 4.45 -6.11
N GLY A 214 -1.51 5.61 -6.43
CA GLY A 214 -0.82 6.68 -7.10
C GLY A 214 -0.03 7.57 -6.13
N LEU A 215 0.18 8.82 -6.51
CA LEU A 215 0.78 9.82 -5.65
C LEU A 215 -0.21 10.24 -4.56
N MET A 216 0.00 9.74 -3.35
CA MET A 216 -0.80 10.00 -2.15
C MET A 216 0.10 10.50 -1.01
N PRO A 217 0.43 11.79 -0.95
CA PRO A 217 1.26 12.35 0.10
C PRO A 217 0.66 12.10 1.49
N HIS A 218 1.52 11.80 2.46
CA HIS A 218 1.16 11.62 3.86
C HIS A 218 2.34 11.97 4.78
N PRO A 219 2.12 12.32 6.06
CA PRO A 219 3.18 12.77 6.98
C PRO A 219 4.31 11.75 7.18
N ASP A 220 3.99 10.47 7.09
CA ASP A 220 4.94 9.36 7.36
C ASP A 220 5.77 8.96 6.13
N LEU A 221 5.74 9.73 5.02
CA LEU A 221 6.60 9.43 3.86
C LEU A 221 8.08 9.45 4.25
N PRO A 222 8.87 8.41 3.86
CA PRO A 222 10.30 8.41 4.09
C PRO A 222 10.96 9.67 3.55
N GLU A 223 11.92 10.22 4.28
CA GLU A 223 12.62 11.45 3.93
C GLU A 223 13.28 11.37 2.53
N SER A 224 13.80 10.20 2.15
CA SER A 224 14.38 9.96 0.83
C SER A 224 13.36 10.15 -0.31
N ILE A 225 12.11 9.72 -0.09
CA ILE A 225 11.01 9.89 -1.04
C ILE A 225 10.52 11.34 -0.98
N ARG A 226 10.32 11.87 0.22
CA ARG A 226 9.89 13.24 0.43
C ARG A 226 10.83 14.25 -0.21
N ARG A 227 12.16 14.11 -0.05
CA ARG A 227 13.15 14.95 -0.73
C ARG A 227 13.07 14.89 -2.25
N GLY A 228 12.80 13.72 -2.81
CA GLY A 228 12.56 13.58 -4.25
C GLY A 228 11.31 14.32 -4.71
N LEU A 229 10.24 14.27 -3.94
CA LEU A 229 9.00 14.99 -4.21
C LEU A 229 9.13 16.50 -3.98
N VAL A 230 9.74 16.93 -2.87
CA VAL A 230 9.93 18.35 -2.49
C VAL A 230 10.96 19.05 -3.37
N ARG A 231 11.99 18.38 -3.89
CA ARG A 231 12.82 18.93 -4.98
C ARG A 231 12.00 19.22 -6.24
N ALA A 232 10.86 18.56 -6.36
CA ALA A 232 10.01 18.73 -7.52
C ALA A 232 9.01 19.87 -7.35
N ALA A 233 8.48 20.19 -6.11
CA ALA A 233 7.44 21.17 -6.00
C ALA A 233 6.66 21.13 -4.69
N ASP A 234 5.91 22.17 -4.39
CA ASP A 234 4.83 22.12 -3.42
C ASP A 234 3.69 21.18 -3.87
N GLU A 235 2.71 20.94 -2.99
CA GLU A 235 1.59 20.03 -3.30
C GLU A 235 0.80 20.49 -4.53
N GLY A 236 0.68 21.80 -4.77
CA GLY A 236 -0.01 22.38 -5.92
C GLY A 236 0.69 22.03 -7.23
N GLU A 237 2.02 22.14 -7.29
CA GLU A 237 2.79 21.72 -8.46
C GLU A 237 2.76 20.20 -8.66
N LEU A 238 2.78 19.40 -7.59
CA LEU A 238 2.63 17.97 -7.69
C LEU A 238 1.26 17.58 -8.27
N ALA A 239 0.21 18.33 -7.88
CA ALA A 239 -1.13 18.18 -8.43
C ALA A 239 -1.17 18.47 -9.94
N LEU A 240 -0.54 19.56 -10.38
CA LEU A 240 -0.47 19.93 -11.81
C LEU A 240 0.26 18.91 -12.68
N ARG A 241 1.08 18.07 -12.07
CA ARG A 241 1.79 16.97 -12.75
C ARG A 241 0.96 15.68 -12.85
N GLN A 242 -0.24 15.63 -12.26
CA GLN A 242 -1.14 14.48 -12.35
C GLN A 242 -2.22 14.73 -13.40
N PRO A 243 -2.64 13.71 -14.18
CA PRO A 243 -3.79 13.87 -15.09
C PRO A 243 -5.07 14.27 -14.36
N ALA A 244 -5.23 13.85 -13.11
CA ALA A 244 -6.35 14.23 -12.25
C ALA A 244 -6.33 15.70 -11.80
N LEU A 245 -5.21 16.42 -12.00
CA LEU A 245 -4.92 17.78 -11.49
C LEU A 245 -5.08 17.89 -9.96
N ARG A 246 -4.95 16.78 -9.26
CA ARG A 246 -4.84 16.67 -7.80
C ARG A 246 -4.01 15.46 -7.43
N VAL A 247 -3.49 15.45 -6.23
CA VAL A 247 -2.94 14.25 -5.60
C VAL A 247 -4.07 13.39 -5.05
N GLY A 248 -3.81 12.10 -4.88
CA GLY A 248 -4.73 11.21 -4.19
C GLY A 248 -4.66 11.39 -2.67
N LEU A 249 -5.71 11.02 -1.98
CA LEU A 249 -5.76 10.98 -0.53
C LEU A 249 -5.69 9.53 -0.04
N PRO A 250 -4.94 9.23 1.05
CA PRO A 250 -4.79 7.87 1.57
C PRO A 250 -6.12 7.13 1.81
N ARG A 251 -7.19 7.84 2.19
CA ARG A 251 -8.51 7.24 2.37
C ARG A 251 -9.16 6.72 1.07
N GLU A 252 -8.82 7.28 -0.09
CA GLU A 252 -9.33 6.77 -1.38
C GLU A 252 -8.77 5.36 -1.66
N LEU A 253 -7.53 5.10 -1.22
CA LEU A 253 -6.96 3.75 -1.25
C LEU A 253 -7.68 2.82 -0.25
N GLY A 254 -8.00 3.33 0.93
CA GLY A 254 -8.78 2.62 1.94
C GLY A 254 -10.15 2.20 1.44
N TRP A 255 -10.90 3.11 0.78
CA TRP A 255 -12.19 2.78 0.17
C TRP A 255 -12.09 1.70 -0.90
N ALA A 256 -11.07 1.75 -1.74
CA ALA A 256 -10.83 0.71 -2.74
C ALA A 256 -10.50 -0.65 -2.09
N ALA A 257 -9.71 -0.67 -1.01
CA ALA A 257 -9.38 -1.87 -0.26
C ALA A 257 -10.63 -2.47 0.41
N THR A 258 -11.42 -1.63 1.09
CA THR A 258 -12.67 -2.07 1.72
C THR A 258 -13.66 -2.61 0.69
N PHE A 259 -13.77 -2.00 -0.49
CA PHE A 259 -14.60 -2.55 -1.57
C PHE A 259 -14.10 -3.92 -2.04
N LEU A 260 -12.82 -4.05 -2.38
CA LEU A 260 -12.25 -5.30 -2.92
C LEU A 260 -12.35 -6.48 -1.94
N ALA A 261 -12.28 -6.25 -0.63
CA ALA A 261 -12.42 -7.30 0.38
C ALA A 261 -13.88 -7.55 0.81
N SER A 262 -14.84 -6.74 0.33
CA SER A 262 -16.24 -6.79 0.76
C SER A 262 -17.05 -7.91 0.08
N PRO A 263 -18.24 -8.21 0.61
CA PRO A 263 -19.19 -9.09 -0.06
C PRO A 263 -19.61 -8.62 -1.47
N TYR A 264 -19.49 -7.33 -1.76
CA TYR A 264 -19.88 -6.74 -3.06
C TYR A 264 -18.86 -6.99 -4.18
N ALA A 265 -17.64 -7.45 -3.84
CA ALA A 265 -16.58 -7.74 -4.79
C ALA A 265 -16.25 -9.24 -4.92
N ARG A 266 -17.15 -10.13 -4.52
CA ARG A 266 -16.90 -11.59 -4.45
C ARG A 266 -16.48 -12.22 -5.78
N PHE A 267 -16.83 -11.63 -6.91
CA PHE A 267 -16.43 -12.15 -8.22
C PHE A 267 -15.19 -11.45 -8.81
N ILE A 268 -14.53 -10.59 -8.01
CA ILE A 268 -13.26 -9.94 -8.37
C ILE A 268 -12.13 -10.69 -7.66
N SER A 269 -11.36 -11.49 -8.38
CA SER A 269 -10.16 -12.19 -7.87
C SER A 269 -9.10 -12.26 -8.96
N GLY A 270 -7.83 -12.15 -8.60
CA GLY A 270 -6.70 -12.09 -9.52
C GLY A 270 -6.51 -10.73 -10.20
N HIS A 271 -7.29 -9.72 -9.82
CA HIS A 271 -7.21 -8.38 -10.40
C HIS A 271 -6.33 -7.44 -9.57
N THR A 272 -5.66 -6.52 -10.25
CA THR A 272 -4.94 -5.42 -9.61
C THR A 272 -5.57 -4.09 -9.98
N LEU A 273 -6.28 -3.49 -9.02
CA LEU A 273 -6.94 -2.19 -9.18
C LEU A 273 -5.93 -1.05 -8.97
N VAL A 274 -5.87 -0.11 -9.90
CA VAL A 274 -5.01 1.07 -9.82
C VAL A 274 -5.83 2.28 -9.39
N VAL A 275 -5.40 2.98 -8.33
CA VAL A 275 -6.03 4.16 -7.74
C VAL A 275 -5.04 5.32 -7.81
N ASP A 276 -4.87 5.91 -8.99
CA ASP A 276 -3.79 6.88 -9.26
C ASP A 276 -4.18 8.08 -10.14
N GLY A 277 -5.48 8.27 -10.40
CA GLY A 277 -5.93 9.36 -11.25
C GLY A 277 -5.41 9.27 -12.69
N ALA A 278 -5.26 8.06 -13.23
CA ALA A 278 -4.75 7.74 -14.57
C ALA A 278 -3.26 8.06 -14.80
N ASN A 279 -2.48 8.26 -13.74
CA ASN A 279 -1.09 8.69 -13.88
C ASN A 279 -0.17 7.62 -14.52
N TRP A 280 -0.36 6.33 -14.22
CA TRP A 280 0.50 5.28 -14.78
C TRP A 280 0.30 5.05 -16.28
N GLN A 281 -0.87 5.40 -16.81
CA GLN A 281 -1.19 5.30 -18.23
C GLN A 281 -0.69 6.51 -19.04
N ARG A 282 -0.21 7.54 -18.34
CA ARG A 282 0.18 8.79 -18.99
C ARG A 282 1.25 8.58 -20.06
N ARG A 283 0.94 9.02 -21.27
CA ARG A 283 1.86 9.10 -22.41
C ARG A 283 1.81 10.52 -22.94
N ALA A 284 2.96 11.14 -23.14
CA ALA A 284 3.04 12.47 -23.69
C ALA A 284 3.12 12.42 -25.23
N LEU A 285 2.44 13.34 -25.92
CA LEU A 285 2.64 13.54 -27.36
C LEU A 285 4.03 14.13 -27.64
N VAL A 286 4.55 14.93 -26.70
CA VAL A 286 5.91 15.46 -26.72
C VAL A 286 6.70 14.78 -25.63
N THR A 287 7.77 14.10 -25.98
CA THR A 287 8.66 13.42 -25.04
C THR A 287 9.65 14.45 -24.48
N PRO A 288 9.72 14.65 -23.16
CA PRO A 288 10.74 15.51 -22.57
C PRO A 288 12.14 14.92 -22.79
N PRO A 289 13.21 15.72 -22.68
CA PRO A 289 14.58 15.22 -22.71
C PRO A 289 14.78 14.12 -21.66
N VAL A 290 15.50 13.06 -22.06
CA VAL A 290 15.83 11.97 -21.14
C VAL A 290 16.98 12.43 -20.24
N LEU A 291 16.75 12.38 -18.93
CA LEU A 291 17.79 12.55 -17.92
C LEU A 291 18.11 11.18 -17.35
N SER A 292 19.39 10.88 -17.15
CA SER A 292 19.82 9.68 -16.46
C SER A 292 19.32 9.67 -15.01
N VAL A 293 19.17 8.48 -14.42
CA VAL A 293 18.77 8.38 -13.01
C VAL A 293 19.77 9.09 -12.09
N ARG A 294 21.06 9.06 -12.43
CA ARG A 294 22.10 9.79 -11.68
C ARG A 294 21.85 11.31 -11.67
N GLU A 295 21.56 11.90 -12.83
CA GLU A 295 21.22 13.33 -12.95
C GLU A 295 19.95 13.68 -12.17
N GLN A 296 18.90 12.86 -12.28
CA GLN A 296 17.64 13.07 -11.56
C GLN A 296 17.85 13.02 -10.03
N LEU A 297 18.80 12.23 -9.54
CA LEU A 297 19.17 12.13 -8.14
C LEU A 297 20.27 13.14 -7.71
N GLY A 298 20.73 13.99 -8.63
CA GLY A 298 21.78 14.97 -8.38
C GLY A 298 23.15 14.34 -8.05
N ARG A 299 23.43 13.18 -8.62
CA ARG A 299 24.73 12.51 -8.54
C ARG A 299 25.58 12.90 -9.75
N GLY A 300 26.87 13.06 -9.53
CA GLY A 300 27.84 13.34 -10.59
C GLY A 300 27.93 12.23 -11.66
N PRO A 301 28.70 12.45 -12.75
CA PRO A 301 28.95 11.46 -13.76
C PRO A 301 29.50 10.16 -13.17
N PHE A 302 29.38 9.08 -13.93
CA PHE A 302 29.90 7.78 -13.50
C PHE A 302 31.43 7.81 -13.48
N GLY A 303 32.02 7.53 -12.32
CA GLY A 303 33.48 7.47 -12.15
C GLY A 303 34.15 8.70 -11.54
N GLU A 304 33.37 9.72 -11.10
CA GLU A 304 33.85 10.82 -10.26
C GLU A 304 33.59 10.58 -8.77
#